data_c789314894806596461b8a03a5765e82
#
_entry.id   c789314894806596461b8a03a5765e82
#
_cell.length_a   1.000
_cell.length_b   1.000
_cell.length_c   1.000
_cell.angle_alpha   90.00
_cell.angle_beta   90.00
_cell.angle_gamma   90.00
#
_symmetry.space_group_name_H-M   'P 1'
#
loop_
_entity.id
_entity.type
_entity.pdbx_description
1 polymer ?
#
loop_
_entity_poly.entity_id
_entity_poly.type
_entity_poly.pdbx_seq_one_letter_code
_entity_poly.pdbx_strand_id
1 'polypeptide(L)'
;MEDHNRAIEAAKLRLLATYGLVIKALQMLPIPIEVPAVLDSMWTAEIHESLTRTYDLLNDLPMQEPLRAQVKVMVIDWISAADYLFDAQEEFADWKTDFALIQAERITASWHLVKAMHDRK
;
A
#
# COMPACT_ATOMS: atom_id res chain seq x y z
N MET A 1 -12.04 -20.18 14.19
CA MET A 1 -12.70 -19.67 12.98
C MET A 1 -13.10 -18.20 13.12
N GLU A 2 -13.89 -17.85 14.14
CA GLU A 2 -14.28 -16.44 14.34
C GLU A 2 -13.11 -15.52 14.60
N ASP A 3 -12.14 -15.94 15.41
CA ASP A 3 -10.97 -15.11 15.71
C ASP A 3 -10.11 -14.86 14.46
N HIS A 4 -9.97 -15.88 13.63
CA HIS A 4 -9.26 -15.74 12.35
C HIS A 4 -9.97 -14.75 11.44
N ASN A 5 -11.30 -14.83 11.33
CA ASN A 5 -12.07 -13.92 10.50
C ASN A 5 -12.02 -12.49 11.02
N ARG A 6 -12.05 -12.29 12.34
CA ARG A 6 -11.90 -10.95 12.92
C ARG A 6 -10.54 -10.35 12.62
N ALA A 7 -9.49 -11.15 12.73
CA ALA A 7 -8.14 -10.69 12.43
C ALA A 7 -8.02 -10.26 10.98
N ILE A 8 -8.58 -11.03 10.06
CA ILE A 8 -8.58 -10.70 8.64
C ILE A 8 -9.36 -9.42 8.38
N GLU A 9 -10.54 -9.26 8.98
CA GLU A 9 -11.34 -8.05 8.79
C GLU A 9 -10.62 -6.80 9.32
N ALA A 10 -9.97 -6.93 10.49
CA ALA A 10 -9.18 -5.83 11.05
C ALA A 10 -8.01 -5.46 10.11
N ALA A 11 -7.33 -6.46 9.56
CA ALA A 11 -6.24 -6.24 8.63
C ALA A 11 -6.73 -5.59 7.34
N LYS A 12 -7.89 -5.99 6.82
CA LYS A 12 -8.50 -5.36 5.65
C LYS A 12 -8.75 -3.89 5.87
N LEU A 13 -9.28 -3.51 7.05
CA LEU A 13 -9.53 -2.11 7.37
C LEU A 13 -8.23 -1.32 7.42
N ARG A 14 -7.17 -1.89 7.98
CA ARG A 14 -5.85 -1.25 8.01
C ARG A 14 -5.29 -1.09 6.60
N LEU A 15 -5.44 -2.08 5.74
CA LEU A 15 -4.99 -1.97 4.35
C LEU A 15 -5.79 -0.94 3.58
N LEU A 16 -7.09 -0.85 3.83
CA LEU A 16 -7.92 0.18 3.20
C LEU A 16 -7.42 1.58 3.60
N ALA A 17 -7.16 1.79 4.88
CA ALA A 17 -6.64 3.07 5.36
C ALA A 17 -5.27 3.39 4.77
N THR A 18 -4.37 2.40 4.69
CA THR A 18 -3.04 2.62 4.14
C THR A 18 -3.05 2.80 2.62
N TYR A 19 -4.02 2.22 1.92
CA TYR A 19 -4.21 2.51 0.50
C TYR A 19 -4.47 4.01 0.29
N GLY A 20 -5.27 4.61 1.17
CA GLY A 20 -5.47 6.06 1.17
C GLY A 20 -4.17 6.84 1.30
N LEU A 21 -3.24 6.36 2.12
CA LEU A 21 -1.92 6.98 2.25
C LEU A 21 -1.09 6.84 0.98
N VAL A 22 -1.15 5.68 0.32
CA VAL A 22 -0.48 5.46 -0.96
C VAL A 22 -1.03 6.44 -2.00
N ILE A 23 -2.35 6.59 -2.08
CA ILE A 23 -2.98 7.56 -2.98
C ILE A 23 -2.47 8.97 -2.72
N LYS A 24 -2.43 9.39 -1.46
CA LYS A 24 -1.94 10.73 -1.09
C LYS A 24 -0.48 10.93 -1.51
N ALA A 25 0.36 9.93 -1.28
CA ALA A 25 1.77 10.01 -1.66
C ALA A 25 1.92 10.17 -3.17
N LEU A 26 1.16 9.41 -3.95
CA LEU A 26 1.21 9.49 -5.40
C LEU A 26 0.71 10.84 -5.93
N GLN A 27 -0.25 11.46 -5.25
CA GLN A 27 -0.76 12.77 -5.63
C GLN A 27 0.22 13.90 -5.30
N MET A 28 1.14 13.68 -4.37
CA MET A 28 2.14 14.67 -3.95
C MET A 28 3.40 14.67 -4.82
N LEU A 29 3.51 13.76 -5.77
CA LEU A 29 4.66 13.69 -6.66
C LEU A 29 4.72 14.90 -7.59
N PRO A 30 5.93 15.29 -8.08
CA PRO A 30 6.05 16.36 -9.07
C PRO A 30 5.15 16.15 -10.30
N ILE A 31 5.02 14.89 -10.72
CA ILE A 31 4.02 14.49 -11.72
C ILE A 31 3.09 13.52 -11.01
N PRO A 32 1.89 13.97 -10.62
CA PRO A 32 0.97 13.10 -9.86
C PRO A 32 0.53 11.87 -10.64
N ILE A 33 0.36 10.77 -9.94
CA ILE A 33 -0.13 9.51 -10.51
C ILE A 33 -1.49 9.22 -9.91
N GLU A 34 -2.47 8.94 -10.77
CA GLU A 34 -3.80 8.54 -10.33
C GLU A 34 -3.92 7.02 -10.35
N VAL A 35 -4.54 6.49 -9.29
CA VAL A 35 -4.85 5.06 -9.19
C VAL A 35 -6.33 4.91 -8.85
N PRO A 36 -6.94 3.73 -9.11
CA PRO A 36 -8.36 3.54 -8.84
C PRO A 36 -8.71 3.79 -7.38
N ALA A 37 -9.85 4.46 -7.16
CA ALA A 37 -10.39 4.58 -5.81
C ALA A 37 -10.92 3.22 -5.35
N VAL A 38 -10.80 2.93 -4.05
CA VAL A 38 -11.40 1.73 -3.47
C VAL A 38 -12.86 2.04 -3.17
N LEU A 39 -13.77 1.31 -3.82
CA LEU A 39 -15.20 1.48 -3.59
C LEU A 39 -15.75 0.32 -2.77
N ASP A 40 -15.81 -0.87 -3.35
CA ASP A 40 -16.44 -2.02 -2.70
C ASP A 40 -15.46 -3.13 -2.35
N SER A 41 -14.35 -3.23 -3.05
CA SER A 41 -13.36 -4.28 -2.82
C SER A 41 -11.98 -3.79 -3.18
N MET A 42 -11.05 -4.00 -2.26
CA MET A 42 -9.64 -3.65 -2.49
C MET A 42 -8.86 -4.78 -3.17
N TRP A 43 -9.52 -5.92 -3.39
CA TRP A 43 -8.87 -7.12 -3.95
C TRP A 43 -9.17 -7.29 -5.43
N THR A 44 -9.26 -6.19 -6.16
CA THR A 44 -9.51 -6.30 -7.59
C THR A 44 -8.19 -6.42 -8.34
N ALA A 45 -8.22 -7.19 -9.42
CA ALA A 45 -7.08 -7.28 -10.33
C ALA A 45 -6.70 -5.89 -10.85
N GLU A 46 -7.69 -5.03 -11.02
CA GLU A 46 -7.48 -3.65 -11.48
C GLU A 46 -6.57 -2.86 -10.54
N ILE A 47 -6.79 -2.93 -9.22
CA ILE A 47 -5.94 -2.24 -8.26
C ILE A 47 -4.54 -2.80 -8.29
N HIS A 48 -4.41 -4.12 -8.29
CA HIS A 48 -3.11 -4.80 -8.32
C HIS A 48 -2.31 -4.39 -9.57
N GLU A 49 -2.94 -4.46 -10.74
CA GLU A 49 -2.29 -4.07 -11.99
C GLU A 49 -1.91 -2.61 -12.01
N SER A 50 -2.80 -1.74 -11.51
CA SER A 50 -2.56 -0.31 -11.46
C SER A 50 -1.36 0.03 -10.59
N LEU A 51 -1.24 -0.58 -9.41
CA LEU A 51 -0.12 -0.36 -8.52
C LEU A 51 1.18 -0.94 -9.07
N THR A 52 1.11 -2.09 -9.75
CA THR A 52 2.29 -2.67 -10.40
C THR A 52 2.81 -1.75 -11.50
N ARG A 53 1.92 -1.20 -12.31
CA ARG A 53 2.30 -0.21 -13.34
C ARG A 53 2.87 1.06 -12.72
N THR A 54 2.26 1.50 -11.61
CA THR A 54 2.75 2.67 -10.86
C THR A 54 4.19 2.45 -10.40
N TYR A 55 4.48 1.27 -9.87
CA TYR A 55 5.83 0.92 -9.44
C TYR A 55 6.83 1.07 -10.59
N ASP A 56 6.48 0.56 -11.76
CA ASP A 56 7.35 0.67 -12.93
C ASP A 56 7.49 2.13 -13.39
N LEU A 57 6.40 2.89 -13.40
CA LEU A 57 6.41 4.30 -13.82
C LEU A 57 7.31 5.15 -12.91
N LEU A 58 7.37 4.85 -11.63
CA LEU A 58 8.18 5.62 -10.68
C LEU A 58 9.66 5.67 -11.07
N ASN A 59 10.14 4.67 -11.82
CA ASN A 59 11.52 4.63 -12.27
C ASN A 59 11.80 5.69 -13.35
N ASP A 60 10.78 6.10 -14.09
CA ASP A 60 10.92 6.97 -15.25
C ASP A 60 10.53 8.43 -14.98
N LEU A 61 9.91 8.71 -13.85
CA LEU A 61 9.45 10.06 -13.53
C LEU A 61 10.57 10.92 -12.95
N PRO A 62 10.61 12.23 -13.31
CA PRO A 62 11.60 13.13 -12.73
C PRO A 62 11.29 13.43 -11.28
N MET A 63 12.11 12.92 -10.38
CA MET A 63 12.00 13.19 -8.94
C MET A 63 13.31 12.85 -8.26
N GLN A 64 13.47 13.36 -7.04
CA GLN A 64 14.67 13.07 -6.25
C GLN A 64 14.67 11.61 -5.80
N GLU A 65 15.86 11.00 -5.77
CA GLU A 65 16.00 9.58 -5.45
C GLU A 65 15.47 9.19 -4.06
N PRO A 66 15.71 9.96 -3.00
CA PRO A 66 15.15 9.58 -1.69
C PRO A 66 13.62 9.52 -1.70
N LEU A 67 12.96 10.44 -2.39
CA LEU A 67 11.51 10.44 -2.52
C LEU A 67 11.05 9.22 -3.32
N ARG A 68 11.71 8.97 -4.45
CA ARG A 68 11.40 7.79 -5.29
C ARG A 68 11.46 6.51 -4.47
N ALA A 69 12.56 6.34 -3.72
CA ALA A 69 12.77 5.14 -2.94
C ALA A 69 11.66 4.94 -1.91
N GLN A 70 11.25 5.99 -1.20
CA GLN A 70 10.21 5.87 -0.18
C GLN A 70 8.84 5.57 -0.78
N VAL A 71 8.51 6.19 -1.89
CA VAL A 71 7.22 5.93 -2.56
C VAL A 71 7.18 4.52 -3.12
N LYS A 72 8.29 4.05 -3.70
CA LYS A 72 8.38 2.66 -4.18
C LYS A 72 8.18 1.67 -3.05
N VAL A 73 8.77 1.93 -1.88
CA VAL A 73 8.60 1.07 -0.70
C VAL A 73 7.12 1.02 -0.30
N MET A 74 6.43 2.16 -0.28
CA MET A 74 5.01 2.19 0.05
C MET A 74 4.19 1.32 -0.91
N VAL A 75 4.44 1.44 -2.20
CA VAL A 75 3.70 0.69 -3.22
C VAL A 75 3.97 -0.81 -3.08
N ILE A 76 5.24 -1.21 -2.95
CA ILE A 76 5.62 -2.62 -2.78
C ILE A 76 5.01 -3.19 -1.49
N ASP A 77 5.13 -2.47 -0.39
CA ASP A 77 4.62 -2.95 0.90
C ASP A 77 3.10 -3.16 0.83
N TRP A 78 2.38 -2.25 0.15
CA TRP A 78 0.93 -2.40 0.04
C TRP A 78 0.56 -3.61 -0.83
N ILE A 79 1.20 -3.78 -1.99
CA ILE A 79 0.94 -4.92 -2.87
C ILE A 79 1.22 -6.23 -2.12
N SER A 80 2.35 -6.31 -1.44
CA SER A 80 2.74 -7.51 -0.69
C SER A 80 1.77 -7.81 0.45
N ALA A 81 1.38 -6.77 1.20
CA ALA A 81 0.43 -6.94 2.30
C ALA A 81 -0.92 -7.45 1.78
N ALA A 82 -1.39 -6.91 0.66
CA ALA A 82 -2.64 -7.34 0.05
C ALA A 82 -2.57 -8.81 -0.38
N ASP A 83 -1.47 -9.20 -1.03
CA ASP A 83 -1.29 -10.59 -1.49
C ASP A 83 -1.26 -11.56 -0.31
N TYR A 84 -0.51 -11.24 0.74
CA TYR A 84 -0.43 -12.11 1.93
C TYR A 84 -1.76 -12.21 2.66
N LEU A 85 -2.50 -11.11 2.76
CA LEU A 85 -3.80 -11.13 3.41
C LEU A 85 -4.81 -11.93 2.60
N PHE A 86 -4.76 -11.82 1.28
CA PHE A 86 -5.61 -12.63 0.40
C PHE A 86 -5.32 -14.13 0.61
N ASP A 87 -4.05 -14.51 0.66
CA ASP A 87 -3.66 -15.90 0.93
C ASP A 87 -4.12 -16.36 2.32
N ALA A 88 -4.04 -15.48 3.32
CA ALA A 88 -4.45 -15.82 4.68
C ALA A 88 -5.94 -16.18 4.77
N GLN A 89 -6.78 -15.59 3.93
CA GLN A 89 -8.20 -15.91 3.90
C GLN A 89 -8.45 -17.35 3.47
N GLU A 90 -7.63 -17.88 2.58
CA GLU A 90 -7.80 -19.22 2.04
C GLU A 90 -7.07 -20.28 2.83
N GLU A 91 -5.91 -19.95 3.38
CA GLU A 91 -5.03 -20.93 4.03
C GLU A 91 -5.10 -20.94 5.55
N PHE A 92 -5.85 -20.01 6.17
CA PHE A 92 -5.92 -19.86 7.62
C PHE A 92 -4.54 -19.72 8.28
N ALA A 93 -3.64 -19.02 7.60
CA ALA A 93 -2.29 -18.80 8.08
C ALA A 93 -2.21 -17.48 8.86
N ASP A 94 -2.25 -17.55 10.18
CA ASP A 94 -2.25 -16.37 11.04
C ASP A 94 -1.03 -15.48 10.84
N TRP A 95 0.14 -16.10 10.58
CA TRP A 95 1.36 -15.30 10.38
C TRP A 95 1.27 -14.39 9.15
N LYS A 96 0.48 -14.79 8.14
CA LYS A 96 0.28 -13.96 6.94
C LYS A 96 -0.55 -12.72 7.27
N THR A 97 -1.53 -12.86 8.15
CA THR A 97 -2.32 -11.73 8.64
C THR A 97 -1.43 -10.77 9.44
N ASP A 98 -0.61 -11.32 10.32
CA ASP A 98 0.34 -10.51 11.10
C ASP A 98 1.34 -9.79 10.19
N PHE A 99 1.82 -10.46 9.15
CA PHE A 99 2.73 -9.86 8.19
C PHE A 99 2.07 -8.66 7.49
N ALA A 100 0.80 -8.82 7.09
CA ALA A 100 0.07 -7.72 6.46
C ALA A 100 -0.08 -6.51 7.40
N LEU A 101 -0.35 -6.76 8.68
CA LEU A 101 -0.44 -5.68 9.68
C LEU A 101 0.91 -4.98 9.89
N ILE A 102 2.00 -5.74 9.94
CA ILE A 102 3.34 -5.16 10.07
C ILE A 102 3.64 -4.28 8.86
N GLN A 103 3.30 -4.74 7.66
CA GLN A 103 3.51 -3.94 6.45
C GLN A 103 2.63 -2.68 6.43
N ALA A 104 1.42 -2.75 6.94
CA ALA A 104 0.57 -1.57 7.06
C ALA A 104 1.22 -0.51 7.95
N GLU A 105 1.84 -0.93 9.06
CA GLU A 105 2.59 -0.01 9.92
C GLU A 105 3.80 0.59 9.20
N ARG A 106 4.51 -0.20 8.40
CA ARG A 106 5.64 0.29 7.60
C ARG A 106 5.17 1.32 6.57
N ILE A 107 4.01 1.10 5.95
CA ILE A 107 3.44 2.05 4.99
C ILE A 107 3.17 3.39 5.70
N THR A 108 2.60 3.35 6.89
CA THR A 108 2.34 4.54 7.68
C THR A 108 3.63 5.30 8.00
N ALA A 109 4.68 4.58 8.41
CA ALA A 109 5.98 5.19 8.68
C ALA A 109 6.58 5.81 7.41
N SER A 110 6.49 5.12 6.28
CA SER A 110 6.98 5.63 5.00
C SER A 110 6.21 6.88 4.57
N TRP A 111 4.91 6.91 4.81
CA TRP A 111 4.07 8.08 4.53
C TRP A 111 4.58 9.32 5.26
N HIS A 112 4.91 9.17 6.55
CA HIS A 112 5.43 10.31 7.32
C HIS A 112 6.75 10.82 6.73
N LEU A 113 7.61 9.93 6.24
CA LEU A 113 8.84 10.33 5.58
C LEU A 113 8.58 11.04 4.26
N VAL A 114 7.67 10.52 3.45
CA VAL A 114 7.29 11.15 2.17
C VAL A 114 6.73 12.55 2.43
N LYS A 115 5.83 12.68 3.40
CA LYS A 115 5.23 13.96 3.75
C LYS A 115 6.29 14.96 4.21
N ALA A 116 7.24 14.51 5.04
CA ALA A 116 8.33 15.37 5.50
C ALA A 116 9.21 15.85 4.35
N MET A 117 9.50 14.97 3.39
CA MET A 117 10.26 15.35 2.20
C MET A 117 9.52 16.37 1.35
N HIS A 118 8.20 16.18 1.20
CA HIS A 118 7.36 17.11 0.45
C HIS A 118 7.34 18.48 1.11
N ASP A 119 7.18 18.53 2.44
CA ASP A 119 7.04 19.77 3.19
C ASP A 119 8.34 20.58 3.27
N ARG A 120 9.47 19.98 2.93
CA ARG A 120 10.79 20.65 2.94
C ARG A 120 11.07 21.49 1.69
N LYS A 121 10.21 21.48 0.73
CA LYS A 121 10.42 22.23 -0.52
C LYS A 121 10.38 23.74 -0.33
#